data_ef9ae1bda72f5fc44a9328b8ad8737c7
#
_entry.id   ef9ae1bda72f5fc44a9328b8ad8737c7
#
_cell.length_a   1.000
_cell.length_b   1.000
_cell.length_c   1.000
_cell.angle_alpha   90.00
_cell.angle_beta   90.00
_cell.angle_gamma   90.00
#
_symmetry.space_group_name_H-M   'P 1'
#
loop_
_entity.id
_entity.type
_entity.pdbx_description
1 polymer ?
#
loop_
_entity_poly.entity_id
_entity_poly.type
_entity_poly.pdbx_seq_one_letter_code
_entity_poly.pdbx_strand_id
1 'polypeptide(L)' 'MKVLIYTKDHCLWCDRAKTLLDSKKISYNEIDLSDDSERLKFYEKIGDNVKTVPQVFIDDKRIGGFQDLKVFLDE' A
#
# COMPACT_ATOMS: atom_id res chain seq x y z
N MET A 1 5.09 -6.05 -14.10
CA MET A 1 5.21 -5.69 -12.68
C MET A 1 3.86 -5.85 -12.01
N LYS A 2 3.81 -6.65 -10.97
CA LYS A 2 2.58 -6.91 -10.23
C LYS A 2 2.55 -6.01 -9.00
N VAL A 3 1.57 -5.11 -8.95
CA VAL A 3 1.45 -4.17 -7.84
C VAL A 3 0.21 -4.49 -7.02
N LEU A 4 0.38 -4.59 -5.72
CA LEU A 4 -0.69 -4.84 -4.76
C LEU A 4 -0.61 -3.76 -3.68
N ILE A 5 -1.71 -3.09 -3.42
CA ILE A 5 -1.74 -2.03 -2.40
C ILE A 5 -2.84 -2.31 -1.37
N TYR A 6 -2.45 -2.28 -0.11
CA TYR A 6 -3.38 -2.42 1.01
C TYR A 6 -3.75 -1.03 1.51
N THR A 7 -5.03 -0.76 1.62
CA THR A 7 -5.55 0.58 1.94
C THR A 7 -6.65 0.50 3.00
N LYS A 8 -7.18 1.64 3.38
CA LYS A 8 -8.42 1.72 4.16
C LYS A 8 -9.16 2.99 3.77
N ASP A 9 -10.42 3.11 4.23
CA ASP A 9 -11.20 4.33 4.04
C ASP A 9 -10.55 5.49 4.82
N HIS A 10 -10.90 6.72 4.46
CA HIS A 10 -10.43 7.93 5.13
C HIS A 10 -8.90 7.96 5.31
N CYS A 11 -8.18 7.59 4.26
CA CYS A 11 -6.73 7.52 4.29
C CYS A 11 -6.14 8.38 3.17
N LEU A 12 -5.68 9.57 3.53
CA LEU A 12 -5.10 10.51 2.58
C LEU A 12 -3.89 9.92 1.84
N TRP A 13 -3.00 9.26 2.58
CA TRP A 13 -1.80 8.70 1.97
C TRP A 13 -2.09 7.49 1.08
N CYS A 14 -3.17 6.76 1.37
CA CYS A 14 -3.64 5.70 0.47
C CYS A 14 -4.10 6.31 -0.85
N ASP A 15 -4.86 7.40 -0.78
CA ASP A 15 -5.32 8.10 -1.98
C ASP A 15 -4.15 8.65 -2.78
N ARG A 16 -3.16 9.21 -2.11
CA ARG A 16 -1.97 9.73 -2.78
C ARG A 16 -1.15 8.63 -3.45
N ALA A 17 -1.05 7.47 -2.82
CA ALA A 17 -0.33 6.34 -3.40
C ALA A 17 -1.02 5.87 -4.68
N LYS A 18 -2.36 5.76 -4.63
CA LYS A 18 -3.13 5.36 -5.81
C LYS A 18 -3.01 6.39 -6.93
N THR A 19 -3.09 7.67 -6.59
CA THR A 19 -2.92 8.75 -7.56
C THR A 19 -1.56 8.70 -8.22
N LEU A 20 -0.51 8.44 -7.45
CA LEU A 20 0.84 8.31 -7.99
C LEU A 20 0.92 7.16 -9.00
N LEU A 21 0.39 6.00 -8.64
CA LEU A 21 0.35 4.86 -9.56
C LEU A 21 -0.42 5.18 -10.83
N ASP A 22 -1.58 5.82 -10.69
CA ASP A 22 -2.40 6.23 -11.84
C ASP A 22 -1.66 7.20 -12.74
N SER A 23 -0.93 8.14 -12.16
CA SER A 23 -0.18 9.14 -12.93
C SER A 23 0.94 8.52 -13.75
N LYS A 24 1.44 7.39 -13.30
CA LYS A 24 2.48 6.62 -14.00
C LYS A 24 1.90 5.55 -14.92
N LYS A 25 0.56 5.46 -14.99
CA LYS A 25 -0.15 4.45 -15.78
C LYS A 25 0.22 3.03 -15.36
N ILE A 26 0.42 2.84 -14.07
CA ILE A 26 0.75 1.53 -13.50
C ILE A 26 -0.53 0.92 -12.94
N SER A 27 -0.89 -0.25 -13.46
CA SER A 27 -2.05 -1.00 -12.95
C SER A 27 -1.72 -1.62 -11.61
N TYR A 28 -2.72 -1.70 -10.73
CA TYR A 28 -2.53 -2.28 -9.41
C TYR A 28 -3.82 -2.96 -8.96
N ASN A 29 -3.68 -3.87 -8.00
CA ASN A 29 -4.80 -4.45 -7.28
C ASN A 29 -4.85 -3.82 -5.90
N GLU A 30 -6.05 -3.49 -5.45
CA GLU A 30 -6.25 -2.87 -4.16
C GLU A 30 -6.97 -3.83 -3.22
N ILE A 31 -6.47 -3.95 -1.98
CA ILE A 31 -7.14 -4.70 -0.93
C ILE A 31 -7.52 -3.70 0.16
N ASP A 32 -8.82 -3.55 0.35
CA ASP A 32 -9.38 -2.62 1.34
C ASP A 32 -9.38 -3.29 2.71
N LEU A 33 -8.68 -2.67 3.66
CA LEU A 33 -8.59 -3.14 5.05
C LEU A 33 -9.29 -2.16 5.99
N SER A 34 -10.43 -1.61 5.56
CA SER A 34 -11.20 -0.68 6.38
C SER A 34 -11.74 -1.32 7.64
N ASP A 35 -12.00 -2.63 7.61
CA ASP A 35 -12.38 -3.38 8.80
C ASP A 35 -11.20 -3.46 9.76
N ASP A 36 -11.40 -3.00 10.99
CA ASP A 36 -10.34 -2.93 11.99
C ASP A 36 -9.72 -4.31 12.29
N SER A 37 -10.56 -5.33 12.42
CA SER A 37 -10.11 -6.68 12.72
C SER A 37 -9.24 -7.24 11.60
N GLU A 38 -9.65 -7.05 10.35
CA GLU A 38 -8.90 -7.49 9.19
C GLU A 38 -7.54 -6.77 9.11
N ARG A 39 -7.56 -5.47 9.39
CA ARG A 39 -6.35 -4.65 9.34
C ARG A 39 -5.35 -5.07 10.41
N LEU A 40 -5.82 -5.34 11.63
CA LEU A 40 -4.94 -5.81 12.70
C LEU A 40 -4.30 -7.15 12.37
N LYS A 41 -5.08 -8.06 11.79
CA LYS A 41 -4.55 -9.36 11.35
C LYS A 41 -3.46 -9.17 10.29
N PHE A 42 -3.67 -8.24 9.37
CA PHE A 42 -2.70 -7.93 8.34
C PHE A 42 -1.39 -7.44 8.96
N TYR A 43 -1.48 -6.49 9.90
CA TYR A 43 -0.29 -5.94 10.56
C TYR A 43 0.49 -7.03 11.30
N GLU A 44 -0.22 -7.92 11.99
CA GLU A 44 0.42 -9.02 12.70
C GLU A 44 1.12 -9.97 11.74
N LYS A 45 0.47 -10.27 10.61
CA LYS A 45 1.01 -11.18 9.61
C LYS A 45 2.29 -10.63 8.97
N ILE A 46 2.30 -9.33 8.67
CA ILE A 46 3.47 -8.69 8.07
C ILE A 46 4.61 -8.58 9.07
N GLY A 47 4.31 -8.22 10.31
CA GLY A 47 5.35 -8.01 11.32
C GLY A 47 6.15 -6.75 11.06
N ASP A 48 7.42 -6.74 11.45
CA ASP A 48 8.36 -5.62 11.23
C ASP A 48 7.84 -4.27 11.72
N ASN A 49 7.00 -4.29 12.77
CA ASN A 49 6.40 -3.07 13.34
C ASN A 49 5.51 -2.30 12.35
N VAL A 50 4.99 -2.98 11.34
CA VAL A 50 4.06 -2.37 10.39
C VAL A 50 2.74 -2.10 11.10
N LYS A 51 2.30 -0.84 11.11
CA LYS A 51 1.07 -0.42 11.79
C LYS A 51 0.31 0.63 11.00
N THR A 52 0.62 0.78 9.72
CA THR A 52 0.02 1.82 8.90
C THR A 52 -0.34 1.31 7.52
N VAL A 53 -1.26 2.00 6.87
CA VAL A 53 -1.55 1.87 5.44
C VAL A 53 -1.34 3.25 4.81
N PRO A 54 -1.00 3.34 3.52
CA PRO A 54 -0.95 2.24 2.57
C PRO A 54 0.27 1.34 2.78
N GLN A 55 0.17 0.09 2.34
CA GLN A 55 1.31 -0.81 2.21
C GLN A 55 1.32 -1.36 0.80
N VAL A 56 2.43 -1.18 0.12
CA VAL A 56 2.58 -1.55 -1.28
C VAL A 56 3.51 -2.73 -1.42
N PHE A 57 3.09 -3.71 -2.20
CA PHE A 57 3.90 -4.88 -2.55
C PHE A 57 4.10 -4.87 -4.06
N ILE A 58 5.32 -5.09 -4.50
CA ILE A 58 5.64 -5.19 -5.93
C ILE A 58 6.34 -6.53 -6.14
N ASP A 59 5.76 -7.34 -7.01
CA ASP A 59 6.25 -8.69 -7.32
C ASP A 59 6.48 -9.49 -6.02
N ASP A 60 5.49 -9.42 -5.13
CA ASP A 60 5.44 -10.14 -3.85
C ASP A 60 6.42 -9.64 -2.79
N LYS A 61 7.10 -8.53 -3.03
CA LYS A 61 7.99 -7.91 -2.04
C LYS A 61 7.36 -6.66 -1.46
N ARG A 62 7.38 -6.54 -0.13
CA ARG A 62 6.87 -5.34 0.52
C ARG A 62 7.82 -4.17 0.25
N ILE A 63 7.27 -3.13 -0.37
CA ILE A 63 8.01 -1.90 -0.62
C ILE A 63 7.84 -0.94 0.56
N GLY A 64 6.62 -0.85 1.09
CA GLY A 64 6.32 0.03 2.21
C GLY A 64 5.17 0.96 1.91
N GLY A 65 5.19 2.14 2.51
CA GLY A 65 4.13 3.13 2.36
C GLY A 65 4.33 4.04 1.16
N PHE A 66 3.65 5.20 1.21
CA PHE A 66 3.68 6.15 0.09
C PHE A 66 5.10 6.63 -0.24
N GLN A 67 5.86 7.02 0.79
CA GLN A 67 7.20 7.57 0.56
C GLN A 67 8.12 6.52 -0.07
N ASP A 68 8.00 5.28 0.39
CA ASP A 68 8.79 4.18 -0.16
C ASP A 68 8.41 3.91 -1.61
N LEU A 69 7.12 3.97 -1.93
CA LEU A 69 6.65 3.82 -3.30
C LEU A 69 7.21 4.92 -4.19
N LYS A 70 7.17 6.16 -3.70
CA LYS A 70 7.68 7.31 -4.43
C LYS A 70 9.15 7.13 -4.78
N VAL A 71 9.95 6.72 -3.81
CA VAL A 71 11.37 6.44 -4.02
C VAL A 71 11.57 5.30 -5.02
N PHE A 72 10.79 4.23 -4.85
CA PHE A 72 10.87 3.07 -5.75
C PHE A 72 10.60 3.48 -7.21
N LEU A 73 9.65 4.37 -7.42
CA LEU A 73 9.30 4.86 -8.76
C LEU A 73 10.21 6.01 -9.23
N ASP A 74 11.20 6.35 -8.44
CA ASP A 74 12.20 7.37 -8.77
C ASP A 74 11.59 8.75 -8.99
N GLU A 75 10.73 9.14 -8.06
CA GLU A 75 10.08 10.46 -8.09
C GLU A 75 10.86 11.52 -7.34
#